data_1f8c15254fe6babd49b62ea5e371b183
#
_entry.id   1f8c15254fe6babd49b62ea5e371b183
#
_cell.length_a   1.000
_cell.length_b   1.000
_cell.length_c   1.000
_cell.angle_alpha   90.00
_cell.angle_beta   90.00
_cell.angle_gamma   90.00
#
_symmetry.space_group_name_H-M   'P 1'
#
loop_
_entity.id
_entity.type
_entity.pdbx_description
1 polymer ?
#
loop_
_entity_poly.entity_id
_entity_poly.type
_entity_poly.pdbx_seq_one_letter_code
_entity_poly.pdbx_strand_id
1 'polypeptide(L)'
;MAKKRPQVALVYDFDGTLSPGNMQEFGFIQATGKTKEEFWDKNRKLAVGKDASGILTYMYMMLDEAKKNHISLTRESFQSFGRNVELFRGVKQWFSFINEYGASIGLDIKHYINSSGLKEMIEGTPIAQEFENIYACSFLYNEDGIAYWPAVAVDYTTKTQFLFKINKGIRQVSDNSRVNQYIPDNKRPIPFPRMIYFGDGETDVPCMKMVKEHGGHAIAVYDTPQKEAMACQLVKEGRVNFMCTANYSKGSVMNIIVKRILDKIKADFEFDRLIEVNQKKAWK
;
A
#
# COMPACT_ATOMS: atom_id res chain seq x y z
N MET A 1 -29.50 -1.15 18.01
CA MET A 1 -28.53 -1.17 16.90
C MET A 1 -27.14 -1.44 17.46
N ALA A 2 -26.44 -2.47 16.99
CA ALA A 2 -25.05 -2.73 17.40
C ALA A 2 -24.18 -1.51 17.04
N LYS A 3 -23.39 -1.01 18.01
CA LYS A 3 -22.50 0.14 17.80
C LYS A 3 -21.47 -0.19 16.71
N LYS A 4 -21.45 0.57 15.62
CA LYS A 4 -20.46 0.38 14.54
C LYS A 4 -19.07 0.54 15.13
N ARG A 5 -18.21 -0.47 14.96
CA ARG A 5 -16.80 -0.44 15.40
C ARG A 5 -16.04 0.64 14.63
N PRO A 6 -15.12 1.40 15.24
CA PRO A 6 -14.27 2.33 14.52
C PRO A 6 -13.39 1.59 13.54
N GLN A 7 -13.31 2.09 12.31
CA GLN A 7 -12.46 1.53 11.27
C GLN A 7 -11.03 2.03 11.43
N VAL A 8 -10.08 1.13 11.21
CA VAL A 8 -8.63 1.40 11.19
C VAL A 8 -8.09 0.91 9.86
N ALA A 9 -7.36 1.76 9.12
CA ALA A 9 -6.70 1.35 7.89
C ALA A 9 -5.25 0.93 8.16
N LEU A 10 -4.89 -0.26 7.69
CA LEU A 10 -3.53 -0.69 7.48
C LEU A 10 -3.24 -0.57 5.98
N VAL A 11 -2.35 0.34 5.62
CA VAL A 11 -2.02 0.70 4.22
C VAL A 11 -0.62 0.22 3.92
N TYR A 12 -0.47 -0.64 2.93
CA TYR A 12 0.80 -1.25 2.59
C TYR A 12 1.27 -0.81 1.20
N ASP A 13 2.56 -0.51 1.06
CA ASP A 13 3.21 -0.75 -0.21
C ASP A 13 3.30 -2.27 -0.45
N PHE A 14 3.60 -2.70 -1.68
CA PHE A 14 3.63 -4.13 -2.00
C PHE A 14 5.06 -4.64 -2.17
N ASP A 15 5.78 -4.11 -3.16
CA ASP A 15 7.14 -4.51 -3.52
C ASP A 15 8.14 -4.07 -2.43
N GLY A 16 8.93 -5.01 -1.89
CA GLY A 16 9.83 -4.77 -0.76
C GLY A 16 9.14 -4.66 0.60
N THR A 17 7.80 -4.59 0.64
CA THR A 17 7.02 -4.48 1.88
C THR A 17 6.28 -5.79 2.20
N LEU A 18 5.47 -6.32 1.31
CA LEU A 18 4.77 -7.61 1.47
C LEU A 18 5.46 -8.74 0.67
N SER A 19 6.23 -8.39 -0.35
CA SER A 19 6.96 -9.27 -1.26
C SER A 19 8.42 -8.84 -1.35
N PRO A 20 9.40 -9.76 -1.42
CA PRO A 20 10.80 -9.40 -1.69
C PRO A 20 10.96 -8.97 -3.16
N GLY A 21 11.67 -7.87 -3.42
CA GLY A 21 11.90 -7.35 -4.77
C GLY A 21 10.65 -6.79 -5.45
N ASN A 22 10.73 -6.60 -6.76
CA ASN A 22 9.60 -6.09 -7.56
C ASN A 22 8.81 -7.26 -8.15
N MET A 23 7.48 -7.14 -8.17
CA MET A 23 6.58 -8.22 -8.62
C MET A 23 6.85 -8.68 -10.06
N GLN A 24 7.34 -7.79 -10.93
CA GLN A 24 7.70 -8.11 -12.32
C GLN A 24 8.86 -9.12 -12.41
N GLU A 25 9.65 -9.25 -11.35
CA GLU A 25 10.79 -10.18 -11.25
C GLU A 25 10.36 -11.63 -11.02
N PHE A 26 9.07 -11.89 -10.77
CA PHE A 26 8.54 -13.23 -10.52
C PHE A 26 7.87 -13.86 -11.76
N GLY A 27 8.57 -13.81 -12.88
CA GLY A 27 8.17 -14.51 -14.10
C GLY A 27 7.99 -13.62 -15.32
N PHE A 28 7.46 -12.39 -15.17
CA PHE A 28 7.26 -11.51 -16.34
C PHE A 28 8.59 -11.14 -17.02
N ILE A 29 9.57 -10.66 -16.25
CA ILE A 29 10.88 -10.25 -16.81
C ILE A 29 11.57 -11.45 -17.45
N GLN A 30 11.55 -12.61 -16.80
CA GLN A 30 12.13 -13.85 -17.35
C GLN A 30 11.47 -14.28 -18.66
N ALA A 31 10.15 -14.12 -18.77
CA ALA A 31 9.42 -14.41 -20.01
C ALA A 31 9.86 -13.50 -21.17
N THR A 32 10.41 -12.31 -20.89
CA THR A 32 11.00 -11.43 -21.92
C THR A 32 12.41 -11.85 -22.35
N GLY A 33 12.99 -12.89 -21.77
CA GLY A 33 14.36 -13.34 -22.03
C GLY A 33 15.43 -12.46 -21.40
N LYS A 34 15.05 -11.52 -20.49
CA LYS A 34 15.98 -10.60 -19.81
C LYS A 34 16.23 -11.02 -18.35
N THR A 35 17.37 -10.60 -17.83
CA THR A 35 17.59 -10.58 -16.38
C THR A 35 16.89 -9.36 -15.77
N LYS A 36 16.67 -9.39 -14.47
CA LYS A 36 16.09 -8.25 -13.74
C LYS A 36 16.99 -7.01 -13.83
N GLU A 37 18.31 -7.22 -13.77
CA GLU A 37 19.30 -6.16 -13.87
C GLU A 37 19.23 -5.47 -15.25
N GLU A 38 19.15 -6.24 -16.34
CA GLU A 38 19.03 -5.72 -17.71
C GLU A 38 17.72 -4.93 -17.88
N PHE A 39 16.60 -5.44 -17.35
CA PHE A 39 15.32 -4.78 -17.46
C PHE A 39 15.31 -3.44 -16.70
N TRP A 40 15.70 -3.44 -15.44
CA TRP A 40 15.68 -2.23 -14.62
C TRP A 40 16.75 -1.22 -15.03
N ASP A 41 17.92 -1.66 -15.48
CA ASP A 41 18.94 -0.75 -16.03
C ASP A 41 18.46 -0.06 -17.32
N LYS A 42 17.82 -0.82 -18.22
CA LYS A 42 17.19 -0.26 -19.42
C LYS A 42 16.09 0.75 -19.06
N ASN A 43 15.25 0.44 -18.07
CA ASN A 43 14.22 1.37 -17.58
C ASN A 43 14.84 2.67 -17.06
N ARG A 44 15.85 2.57 -16.20
CA ARG A 44 16.55 3.73 -15.65
C ARG A 44 17.18 4.60 -16.75
N LYS A 45 17.89 3.98 -17.71
CA LYS A 45 18.48 4.68 -18.85
C LYS A 45 17.44 5.39 -19.70
N LEU A 46 16.28 4.74 -19.94
CA LEU A 46 15.19 5.34 -20.69
C LEU A 46 14.58 6.53 -19.95
N ALA A 47 14.29 6.38 -18.66
CA ALA A 47 13.71 7.43 -17.84
C ALA A 47 14.64 8.65 -17.77
N VAL A 48 15.91 8.47 -17.42
CA VAL A 48 16.90 9.55 -17.31
C VAL A 48 17.17 10.20 -18.68
N GLY A 49 17.36 9.39 -19.72
CA GLY A 49 17.70 9.90 -21.05
C GLY A 49 16.58 10.66 -21.76
N LYS A 50 15.34 10.52 -21.28
CA LYS A 50 14.15 11.18 -21.84
C LYS A 50 13.47 12.13 -20.85
N ASP A 51 14.06 12.32 -19.66
CA ASP A 51 13.43 13.09 -18.57
C ASP A 51 11.99 12.65 -18.30
N ALA A 52 11.79 11.33 -18.14
CA ALA A 52 10.50 10.69 -18.04
C ALA A 52 10.31 9.98 -16.68
N SER A 53 9.05 9.79 -16.28
CA SER A 53 8.71 9.01 -15.08
C SER A 53 9.20 7.56 -15.20
N GLY A 54 9.99 7.09 -14.21
CA GLY A 54 10.46 5.71 -14.13
C GLY A 54 9.32 4.70 -14.06
N ILE A 55 8.17 5.10 -13.50
CA ILE A 55 6.97 4.26 -13.44
C ILE A 55 6.33 4.13 -14.81
N LEU A 56 6.11 5.23 -15.52
CA LEU A 56 5.54 5.19 -16.87
C LEU A 56 6.47 4.47 -17.87
N THR A 57 7.80 4.64 -17.70
CA THR A 57 8.77 3.96 -18.58
C THR A 57 8.80 2.44 -18.35
N TYR A 58 8.71 1.96 -17.11
CA TYR A 58 8.63 0.50 -16.90
C TYR A 58 7.31 -0.07 -17.46
N MET A 59 6.19 0.63 -17.27
CA MET A 59 4.91 0.19 -17.84
C MET A 59 4.97 0.15 -19.37
N TYR A 60 5.54 1.18 -19.99
CA TYR A 60 5.81 1.16 -21.43
C TYR A 60 6.67 -0.02 -21.85
N MET A 61 7.77 -0.27 -21.13
CA MET A 61 8.66 -1.40 -21.41
C MET A 61 7.99 -2.75 -21.26
N MET A 62 7.08 -2.91 -20.28
CA MET A 62 6.29 -4.15 -20.15
C MET A 62 5.48 -4.41 -21.43
N LEU A 63 4.80 -3.40 -21.97
CA LEU A 63 4.04 -3.54 -23.22
C LEU A 63 4.95 -3.81 -24.44
N ASP A 64 6.06 -3.07 -24.57
CA ASP A 64 7.01 -3.18 -25.68
C ASP A 64 7.70 -4.54 -25.70
N GLU A 65 8.24 -4.98 -24.56
CA GLU A 65 8.91 -6.27 -24.44
C GLU A 65 7.94 -7.46 -24.57
N ALA A 66 6.73 -7.33 -24.04
CA ALA A 66 5.72 -8.38 -24.22
C ALA A 66 5.34 -8.58 -25.69
N LYS A 67 5.16 -7.48 -26.46
CA LYS A 67 4.91 -7.55 -27.91
C LYS A 67 6.08 -8.21 -28.66
N LYS A 68 7.33 -7.87 -28.34
CA LYS A 68 8.53 -8.44 -28.97
C LYS A 68 8.70 -9.94 -28.70
N ASN A 69 8.26 -10.39 -27.55
CA ASN A 69 8.45 -11.79 -27.09
C ASN A 69 7.14 -12.60 -27.13
N HIS A 70 6.09 -12.09 -27.80
CA HIS A 70 4.79 -12.76 -27.94
C HIS A 70 4.15 -13.16 -26.59
N ILE A 71 4.39 -12.38 -25.53
CA ILE A 71 3.75 -12.56 -24.22
C ILE A 71 2.35 -11.94 -24.29
N SER A 72 1.36 -12.69 -23.82
CA SER A 72 -0.01 -12.20 -23.74
C SER A 72 -0.13 -10.99 -22.81
N LEU A 73 -0.81 -9.95 -23.29
CA LEU A 73 -1.05 -8.70 -22.55
C LEU A 73 -2.48 -8.62 -21.98
N THR A 74 -3.13 -9.76 -21.77
CA THR A 74 -4.45 -9.78 -21.12
C THR A 74 -4.33 -9.61 -19.61
N ARG A 75 -5.43 -9.21 -18.98
CA ARG A 75 -5.51 -9.12 -17.51
C ARG A 75 -5.17 -10.45 -16.84
N GLU A 76 -5.71 -11.54 -17.36
CA GLU A 76 -5.51 -12.89 -16.86
C GLU A 76 -4.04 -13.31 -16.96
N SER A 77 -3.33 -12.90 -18.03
CA SER A 77 -1.90 -13.14 -18.17
C SER A 77 -1.12 -12.43 -17.07
N PHE A 78 -1.37 -11.15 -16.82
CA PHE A 78 -0.73 -10.43 -15.72
C PHE A 78 -1.05 -11.05 -14.36
N GLN A 79 -2.31 -11.43 -14.12
CA GLN A 79 -2.69 -12.13 -12.89
C GLN A 79 -1.97 -13.47 -12.75
N SER A 80 -1.72 -14.17 -13.86
CA SER A 80 -0.98 -15.43 -13.82
C SER A 80 0.46 -15.25 -13.33
N PHE A 81 1.16 -14.19 -13.72
CA PHE A 81 2.45 -13.82 -13.16
C PHE A 81 2.34 -13.48 -11.67
N GLY A 82 1.26 -12.81 -11.26
CA GLY A 82 0.99 -12.49 -9.86
C GLY A 82 0.93 -13.71 -8.94
N ARG A 83 0.49 -14.87 -9.45
CA ARG A 83 0.45 -16.13 -8.67
C ARG A 83 1.83 -16.62 -8.24
N ASN A 84 2.87 -16.23 -8.98
CA ASN A 84 4.25 -16.64 -8.72
C ASN A 84 4.98 -15.70 -7.76
N VAL A 85 4.35 -14.58 -7.38
CA VAL A 85 4.97 -13.59 -6.50
C VAL A 85 5.19 -14.19 -5.12
N GLU A 86 6.43 -14.17 -4.68
CA GLU A 86 6.81 -14.60 -3.34
C GLU A 86 6.34 -13.58 -2.31
N LEU A 87 5.97 -14.06 -1.14
CA LEU A 87 5.55 -13.22 -0.02
C LEU A 87 6.50 -13.39 1.15
N PHE A 88 6.77 -12.31 1.87
CA PHE A 88 7.57 -12.37 3.08
C PHE A 88 6.96 -13.30 4.12
N ARG A 89 7.82 -13.75 5.04
CA ARG A 89 7.45 -14.67 6.11
C ARG A 89 6.26 -14.15 6.91
N GLY A 90 5.21 -14.98 6.99
CA GLY A 90 4.02 -14.72 7.81
C GLY A 90 2.94 -13.86 7.13
N VAL A 91 3.18 -13.28 5.95
CA VAL A 91 2.22 -12.40 5.25
C VAL A 91 0.87 -13.10 5.01
N LYS A 92 0.87 -14.37 4.59
CA LYS A 92 -0.39 -15.10 4.31
C LYS A 92 -1.32 -15.22 5.53
N GLN A 93 -0.76 -15.27 6.73
CA GLN A 93 -1.51 -15.39 7.99
C GLN A 93 -1.70 -14.05 8.71
N TRP A 94 -0.97 -13.02 8.27
CA TRP A 94 -0.95 -11.71 8.91
C TRP A 94 -2.34 -11.08 9.04
N PHE A 95 -3.12 -11.12 7.96
CA PHE A 95 -4.42 -10.47 7.88
C PHE A 95 -5.39 -11.06 8.91
N SER A 96 -5.49 -12.38 9.00
CA SER A 96 -6.36 -13.03 10.00
C SER A 96 -5.93 -12.70 11.42
N PHE A 97 -4.63 -12.74 11.74
CA PHE A 97 -4.14 -12.42 13.09
C PHE A 97 -4.48 -11.00 13.52
N ILE A 98 -4.34 -10.04 12.61
CA ILE A 98 -4.58 -8.63 12.93
C ILE A 98 -6.08 -8.35 12.95
N ASN A 99 -6.86 -8.95 12.05
CA ASN A 99 -8.31 -8.85 12.04
C ASN A 99 -8.93 -9.42 13.34
N GLU A 100 -8.50 -10.61 13.77
CA GLU A 100 -8.92 -11.24 15.02
C GLU A 100 -8.58 -10.36 16.23
N TYR A 101 -7.35 -9.85 16.26
CA TYR A 101 -6.92 -8.97 17.34
C TYR A 101 -7.73 -7.67 17.38
N GLY A 102 -7.88 -7.00 16.25
CA GLY A 102 -8.71 -5.79 16.14
C GLY A 102 -10.15 -6.04 16.59
N ALA A 103 -10.75 -7.14 16.14
CA ALA A 103 -12.10 -7.53 16.51
C ALA A 103 -12.24 -7.77 18.03
N SER A 104 -11.22 -8.39 18.67
CA SER A 104 -11.21 -8.68 20.11
C SER A 104 -11.20 -7.42 20.98
N ILE A 105 -10.57 -6.34 20.50
CA ILE A 105 -10.53 -5.03 21.16
C ILE A 105 -11.58 -4.04 20.65
N GLY A 106 -12.49 -4.48 19.76
CA GLY A 106 -13.62 -3.68 19.26
C GLY A 106 -13.28 -2.71 18.13
N LEU A 107 -12.23 -2.98 17.36
CA LEU A 107 -11.88 -2.26 16.12
C LEU A 107 -12.34 -3.07 14.89
N ASP A 108 -12.55 -2.37 13.76
CA ASP A 108 -12.79 -2.93 12.42
C ASP A 108 -11.58 -2.62 11.53
N ILE A 109 -10.73 -3.63 11.31
CA ILE A 109 -9.50 -3.46 10.54
C ILE A 109 -9.80 -3.56 9.05
N LYS A 110 -9.22 -2.65 8.28
CA LYS A 110 -9.31 -2.59 6.81
C LYS A 110 -7.91 -2.54 6.22
N HIS A 111 -7.62 -3.43 5.29
CA HIS A 111 -6.34 -3.51 4.61
C HIS A 111 -6.42 -2.87 3.22
N TYR A 112 -5.40 -2.09 2.87
CA TYR A 112 -5.31 -1.39 1.59
C TYR A 112 -3.92 -1.56 0.99
N ILE A 113 -3.83 -1.66 -0.33
CA ILE A 113 -2.58 -1.50 -1.06
C ILE A 113 -2.47 -0.08 -1.61
N ASN A 114 -1.27 0.48 -1.55
CA ASN A 114 -0.88 1.74 -2.16
C ASN A 114 0.53 1.60 -2.77
N SER A 115 0.62 1.03 -3.98
CA SER A 115 1.85 0.52 -4.58
C SER A 115 2.15 1.12 -5.94
N SER A 116 3.43 1.24 -6.26
CA SER A 116 3.93 1.56 -7.60
C SER A 116 4.01 0.32 -8.52
N GLY A 117 3.69 -0.86 -8.00
CA GLY A 117 3.58 -2.11 -8.77
C GLY A 117 2.30 -2.19 -9.59
N LEU A 118 2.12 -3.28 -10.33
CA LEU A 118 0.97 -3.48 -11.22
C LEU A 118 -0.21 -4.13 -10.49
N LYS A 119 -1.36 -3.47 -10.51
CA LYS A 119 -2.60 -3.91 -9.88
C LYS A 119 -3.02 -5.31 -10.31
N GLU A 120 -2.97 -5.58 -11.60
CA GLU A 120 -3.34 -6.87 -12.18
C GLU A 120 -2.48 -8.02 -11.60
N MET A 121 -1.19 -7.77 -11.37
CA MET A 121 -0.33 -8.78 -10.74
C MET A 121 -0.67 -8.95 -9.26
N ILE A 122 -0.94 -7.87 -8.53
CA ILE A 122 -1.38 -7.94 -7.13
C ILE A 122 -2.69 -8.71 -7.01
N GLU A 123 -3.65 -8.47 -7.91
CA GLU A 123 -4.93 -9.20 -7.98
C GLU A 123 -4.75 -10.70 -8.24
N GLY A 124 -3.64 -11.11 -8.85
CA GLY A 124 -3.28 -12.52 -9.06
C GLY A 124 -2.68 -13.21 -7.83
N THR A 125 -2.26 -12.48 -6.82
CA THR A 125 -1.62 -13.03 -5.63
C THR A 125 -2.61 -13.76 -4.71
N PRO A 126 -2.14 -14.72 -3.89
CA PRO A 126 -3.02 -15.46 -2.97
C PRO A 126 -3.61 -14.60 -1.84
N ILE A 127 -3.14 -13.35 -1.67
CA ILE A 127 -3.59 -12.41 -0.63
C ILE A 127 -4.50 -11.30 -1.18
N ALA A 128 -4.81 -11.32 -2.48
CA ALA A 128 -5.58 -10.24 -3.12
C ALA A 128 -6.95 -9.97 -2.45
N GLN A 129 -7.60 -11.03 -1.93
CA GLN A 129 -8.91 -10.97 -1.29
C GLN A 129 -8.89 -10.30 0.11
N GLU A 130 -7.72 -10.12 0.69
CA GLU A 130 -7.56 -9.49 2.01
C GLU A 130 -7.72 -7.96 1.96
N PHE A 131 -7.65 -7.38 0.76
CA PHE A 131 -7.64 -5.92 0.61
C PHE A 131 -9.04 -5.36 0.32
N GLU A 132 -9.43 -4.35 1.09
CA GLU A 132 -10.64 -3.55 0.84
C GLU A 132 -10.55 -2.81 -0.50
N ASN A 133 -9.33 -2.35 -0.87
CA ASN A 133 -9.02 -1.79 -2.18
C ASN A 133 -7.52 -1.85 -2.49
N ILE A 134 -7.19 -1.95 -3.78
CA ILE A 134 -5.83 -1.95 -4.32
C ILE A 134 -5.65 -0.70 -5.17
N TYR A 135 -4.90 0.28 -4.64
CA TYR A 135 -4.44 1.44 -5.39
C TYR A 135 -3.04 1.15 -5.90
N ALA A 136 -2.92 0.90 -7.20
CA ALA A 136 -1.66 0.55 -7.85
C ALA A 136 -1.69 0.97 -9.32
N CYS A 137 -0.55 0.91 -9.99
CA CYS A 137 -0.48 1.12 -11.44
C CYS A 137 -1.37 0.11 -12.16
N SER A 138 -1.98 0.51 -13.28
CA SER A 138 -2.83 -0.37 -14.08
C SER A 138 -2.84 0.05 -15.55
N PHE A 139 -3.28 -0.86 -16.43
CA PHE A 139 -3.41 -0.59 -17.85
C PHE A 139 -4.86 -0.33 -18.27
N LEU A 140 -5.04 0.40 -19.37
CA LEU A 140 -6.25 0.36 -20.18
C LEU A 140 -6.19 -0.86 -21.11
N TYR A 141 -7.36 -1.44 -21.34
CA TYR A 141 -7.55 -2.61 -22.20
C TYR A 141 -8.44 -2.23 -23.38
N ASN A 142 -8.10 -2.72 -24.58
CA ASN A 142 -8.94 -2.55 -25.78
C ASN A 142 -10.12 -3.53 -25.76
N GLU A 143 -10.91 -3.56 -26.82
CA GLU A 143 -12.09 -4.43 -26.96
C GLU A 143 -11.74 -5.93 -26.94
N ASP A 144 -10.52 -6.29 -27.36
CA ASP A 144 -9.99 -7.66 -27.31
C ASP A 144 -9.43 -8.04 -25.93
N GLY A 145 -9.51 -7.14 -24.94
CA GLY A 145 -8.95 -7.34 -23.61
C GLY A 145 -7.43 -7.25 -23.54
N ILE A 146 -6.79 -6.59 -24.51
CA ILE A 146 -5.33 -6.43 -24.60
C ILE A 146 -4.92 -5.08 -24.00
N ALA A 147 -3.98 -5.10 -23.06
CA ALA A 147 -3.40 -3.89 -22.46
C ALA A 147 -2.65 -3.06 -23.52
N TYR A 148 -2.91 -1.76 -23.56
CA TYR A 148 -2.30 -0.89 -24.56
C TYR A 148 -1.77 0.44 -24.03
N TRP A 149 -2.23 0.92 -22.88
CA TRP A 149 -1.84 2.22 -22.32
C TRP A 149 -1.86 2.21 -20.80
N PRO A 150 -0.94 2.90 -20.08
CA PRO A 150 -1.03 3.11 -18.65
C PRO A 150 -2.29 3.90 -18.28
N ALA A 151 -3.20 3.28 -17.53
CA ALA A 151 -4.43 3.92 -17.05
C ALA A 151 -4.20 4.70 -15.75
N VAL A 152 -3.36 4.15 -14.89
CA VAL A 152 -3.01 4.71 -13.59
C VAL A 152 -1.51 4.53 -13.38
N ALA A 153 -0.83 5.62 -13.03
CA ALA A 153 0.56 5.60 -12.56
C ALA A 153 0.58 6.09 -11.11
N VAL A 154 1.24 5.31 -10.26
CA VAL A 154 1.33 5.56 -8.81
C VAL A 154 2.80 5.63 -8.43
N ASP A 155 3.29 6.82 -8.05
CA ASP A 155 4.66 7.02 -7.62
C ASP A 155 4.78 8.15 -6.59
N TYR A 156 5.85 8.19 -5.82
CA TYR A 156 6.23 9.27 -4.89
C TYR A 156 5.01 10.03 -4.30
N THR A 157 4.88 11.32 -4.62
CA THR A 157 3.81 12.17 -4.10
C THR A 157 2.42 11.80 -4.63
N THR A 158 2.32 11.13 -5.79
CA THR A 158 1.02 10.66 -6.29
C THR A 158 0.44 9.54 -5.40
N LYS A 159 1.27 8.79 -4.67
CA LYS A 159 0.82 7.84 -3.63
C LYS A 159 -0.05 8.54 -2.56
N THR A 160 0.26 9.78 -2.20
CA THR A 160 -0.44 10.48 -1.11
C THR A 160 -1.91 10.74 -1.39
N GLN A 161 -2.31 10.90 -2.66
CA GLN A 161 -3.72 11.08 -3.02
C GLN A 161 -4.62 9.92 -2.54
N PHE A 162 -4.08 8.70 -2.53
CA PHE A 162 -4.84 7.51 -2.15
C PHE A 162 -5.07 7.45 -0.63
N LEU A 163 -4.20 8.06 0.17
CA LEU A 163 -4.45 8.22 1.61
C LEU A 163 -5.69 9.11 1.86
N PHE A 164 -5.87 10.19 1.07
CA PHE A 164 -7.08 11.00 1.14
C PHE A 164 -8.33 10.25 0.66
N LYS A 165 -8.18 9.38 -0.35
CA LYS A 165 -9.29 8.51 -0.79
C LYS A 165 -9.70 7.53 0.32
N ILE A 166 -8.74 6.86 0.96
CA ILE A 166 -8.98 5.97 2.12
C ILE A 166 -9.65 6.77 3.26
N ASN A 167 -9.11 7.94 3.58
CA ASN A 167 -9.64 8.83 4.62
C ASN A 167 -11.13 9.14 4.42
N LYS A 168 -11.55 9.36 3.18
CA LYS A 168 -12.92 9.72 2.80
C LYS A 168 -13.79 8.53 2.34
N GLY A 169 -13.27 7.31 2.38
CA GLY A 169 -14.01 6.11 1.97
C GLY A 169 -14.29 6.04 0.46
N ILE A 170 -13.40 6.56 -0.37
CA ILE A 170 -13.52 6.60 -1.84
C ILE A 170 -12.71 5.46 -2.43
N ARG A 171 -13.36 4.53 -3.11
CA ARG A 171 -12.70 3.37 -3.72
C ARG A 171 -12.25 3.62 -5.17
N GLN A 172 -12.98 4.44 -5.90
CA GLN A 172 -12.72 4.67 -7.34
C GLN A 172 -11.56 5.66 -7.53
N VAL A 173 -10.60 5.29 -8.37
CA VAL A 173 -9.46 6.15 -8.73
C VAL A 173 -9.93 7.40 -9.48
N SER A 174 -10.94 7.29 -10.33
CA SER A 174 -11.49 8.37 -11.14
C SER A 174 -12.35 9.37 -10.37
N ASP A 175 -12.79 9.04 -9.14
CA ASP A 175 -13.63 9.93 -8.32
C ASP A 175 -12.78 11.00 -7.64
N ASN A 176 -12.55 12.09 -8.37
CA ASN A 176 -11.80 13.25 -7.89
C ASN A 176 -12.70 14.31 -7.23
N SER A 177 -13.98 14.34 -7.56
CA SER A 177 -14.93 15.30 -7.00
C SER A 177 -15.11 15.10 -5.49
N ARG A 178 -15.29 13.86 -5.06
CA ARG A 178 -15.47 13.51 -3.64
C ARG A 178 -14.19 13.68 -2.82
N VAL A 179 -13.00 13.58 -3.43
CA VAL A 179 -11.72 13.82 -2.73
C VAL A 179 -11.65 15.27 -2.25
N ASN A 180 -12.14 16.23 -3.04
CA ASN A 180 -12.12 17.65 -2.71
C ASN A 180 -13.30 18.09 -1.84
N GLN A 181 -14.34 17.25 -1.68
CA GLN A 181 -15.48 17.57 -0.82
C GLN A 181 -15.04 17.75 0.63
N TYR A 182 -15.47 18.83 1.27
CA TYR A 182 -15.23 19.03 2.69
C TYR A 182 -16.03 18.04 3.53
N ILE A 183 -15.32 17.27 4.36
CA ILE A 183 -15.88 16.36 5.36
C ILE A 183 -15.18 16.68 6.68
N PRO A 184 -15.91 17.09 7.73
CA PRO A 184 -15.33 17.29 9.07
C PRO A 184 -14.56 16.04 9.54
N ASP A 185 -13.46 16.23 10.26
CA ASP A 185 -12.56 15.14 10.64
C ASP A 185 -13.25 14.01 11.41
N ASN A 186 -14.16 14.36 12.32
CA ASN A 186 -14.94 13.43 13.12
C ASN A 186 -16.01 12.66 12.31
N LYS A 187 -16.28 13.05 11.06
CA LYS A 187 -17.22 12.38 10.14
C LYS A 187 -16.52 11.58 9.06
N ARG A 188 -15.19 11.64 8.98
CA ARG A 188 -14.44 10.84 8.00
C ARG A 188 -14.47 9.36 8.40
N PRO A 189 -14.68 8.45 7.45
CA PRO A 189 -14.70 7.00 7.71
C PRO A 189 -13.44 6.51 8.43
N ILE A 190 -12.25 6.91 7.93
CA ILE A 190 -10.96 6.56 8.50
C ILE A 190 -10.09 7.82 8.59
N PRO A 191 -10.13 8.60 9.68
CA PRO A 191 -9.24 9.73 9.88
C PRO A 191 -7.79 9.27 10.03
N PHE A 192 -6.83 10.14 9.68
CA PHE A 192 -5.40 9.82 9.68
C PHE A 192 -4.88 9.21 11.00
N PRO A 193 -5.31 9.65 12.20
CA PRO A 193 -4.90 9.01 13.45
C PRO A 193 -5.26 7.51 13.55
N ARG A 194 -6.15 7.02 12.69
CA ARG A 194 -6.51 5.60 12.59
C ARG A 194 -5.91 4.93 11.35
N MET A 195 -4.79 5.45 10.83
CA MET A 195 -4.04 4.83 9.74
C MET A 195 -2.68 4.35 10.23
N ILE A 196 -2.27 3.18 9.72
CA ILE A 196 -0.92 2.64 9.86
C ILE A 196 -0.38 2.42 8.45
N TYR A 197 0.71 3.08 8.09
CA TYR A 197 1.35 2.96 6.78
C TYR A 197 2.61 2.11 6.86
N PHE A 198 2.76 1.18 5.93
CA PHE A 198 3.93 0.30 5.80
C PHE A 198 4.56 0.52 4.43
N GLY A 199 5.86 0.76 4.39
CA GLY A 199 6.61 0.89 3.15
C GLY A 199 8.09 0.65 3.39
N ASP A 200 8.84 0.39 2.33
CA ASP A 200 10.26 0.03 2.40
C ASP A 200 11.18 1.00 1.63
N GLY A 201 10.61 1.83 0.76
CA GLY A 201 11.35 2.58 -0.24
C GLY A 201 11.16 4.09 -0.20
N GLU A 202 11.96 4.76 -1.04
CA GLU A 202 11.90 6.23 -1.19
C GLU A 202 10.55 6.72 -1.70
N THR A 203 9.83 5.90 -2.49
CA THR A 203 8.50 6.24 -3.01
C THR A 203 7.44 6.35 -1.91
N ASP A 204 7.70 5.75 -0.74
CA ASP A 204 6.78 5.73 0.40
C ASP A 204 6.99 6.89 1.38
N VAL A 205 8.16 7.52 1.34
CA VAL A 205 8.54 8.57 2.28
C VAL A 205 7.48 9.68 2.39
N PRO A 206 6.90 10.20 1.29
CA PRO A 206 5.84 11.21 1.37
C PRO A 206 4.61 10.70 2.13
N CYS A 207 4.20 9.44 1.90
CA CYS A 207 3.07 8.82 2.58
C CYS A 207 3.34 8.59 4.06
N MET A 208 4.51 8.04 4.39
CA MET A 208 4.93 7.79 5.77
C MET A 208 4.93 9.09 6.59
N LYS A 209 5.57 10.15 6.03
CA LYS A 209 5.63 11.46 6.67
C LYS A 209 4.24 12.04 6.85
N MET A 210 3.40 12.03 5.82
CA MET A 210 2.03 12.55 5.87
C MET A 210 1.20 11.85 6.93
N VAL A 211 1.19 10.50 6.96
CA VAL A 211 0.42 9.74 7.95
C VAL A 211 0.88 10.08 9.36
N LYS A 212 2.19 10.11 9.61
CA LYS A 212 2.75 10.46 10.91
C LYS A 212 2.41 11.88 11.35
N GLU A 213 2.59 12.88 10.48
CA GLU A 213 2.33 14.29 10.78
C GLU A 213 0.85 14.58 11.09
N HIS A 214 -0.06 13.75 10.54
CA HIS A 214 -1.50 13.85 10.81
C HIS A 214 -1.97 12.92 11.96
N GLY A 215 -1.05 12.45 12.81
CA GLY A 215 -1.37 11.69 14.01
C GLY A 215 -1.54 10.18 13.81
N GLY A 216 -1.33 9.68 12.60
CA GLY A 216 -1.25 8.24 12.32
C GLY A 216 0.12 7.66 12.61
N HIS A 217 0.35 6.44 12.15
CA HIS A 217 1.59 5.71 12.41
C HIS A 217 2.22 5.22 11.12
N ALA A 218 3.55 5.34 11.00
CA ALA A 218 4.31 4.87 9.85
C ALA A 218 5.42 3.91 10.30
N ILE A 219 5.57 2.81 9.56
CA ILE A 219 6.55 1.75 9.81
C ILE A 219 7.39 1.59 8.55
N ALA A 220 8.70 1.83 8.65
CA ALA A 220 9.66 1.50 7.61
C ALA A 220 10.00 0.02 7.69
N VAL A 221 9.74 -0.71 6.61
CA VAL A 221 9.98 -2.16 6.51
C VAL A 221 11.34 -2.39 5.84
N TYR A 222 12.11 -3.37 6.29
CA TYR A 222 13.39 -3.72 5.68
C TYR A 222 13.65 -5.23 5.70
N ASP A 223 14.38 -5.71 4.71
CA ASP A 223 14.75 -7.12 4.53
C ASP A 223 16.26 -7.32 4.31
N THR A 224 16.99 -6.24 4.02
CA THR A 224 18.43 -6.26 3.76
C THR A 224 19.16 -5.22 4.62
N PRO A 225 20.48 -5.36 4.86
CA PRO A 225 21.26 -4.38 5.60
C PRO A 225 21.20 -2.97 5.00
N GLN A 226 21.14 -2.86 3.66
CA GLN A 226 21.06 -1.58 2.96
C GLN A 226 19.72 -0.88 3.25
N LYS A 227 18.60 -1.62 3.20
CA LYS A 227 17.28 -1.10 3.55
C LYS A 227 17.15 -0.81 5.04
N GLU A 228 17.82 -1.59 5.91
CA GLU A 228 17.90 -1.30 7.34
C GLU A 228 18.56 0.07 7.61
N ALA A 229 19.67 0.36 6.94
CA ALA A 229 20.35 1.65 7.07
C ALA A 229 19.43 2.83 6.64
N MET A 230 18.69 2.67 5.55
CA MET A 230 17.68 3.65 5.09
C MET A 230 16.55 3.81 6.10
N ALA A 231 15.97 2.72 6.58
CA ALA A 231 14.90 2.73 7.59
C ALA A 231 15.36 3.43 8.88
N CYS A 232 16.60 3.15 9.32
CA CYS A 232 17.23 3.82 10.46
C CYS A 232 17.36 5.34 10.24
N GLN A 233 17.73 5.77 9.02
CA GLN A 233 17.81 7.19 8.67
C GLN A 233 16.42 7.85 8.73
N LEU A 234 15.36 7.20 8.22
CA LEU A 234 14.00 7.71 8.28
C LEU A 234 13.51 7.90 9.73
N VAL A 235 13.89 7.00 10.64
CA VAL A 235 13.60 7.15 12.09
C VAL A 235 14.33 8.36 12.66
N LYS A 236 15.65 8.50 12.39
CA LYS A 236 16.48 9.63 12.87
C LYS A 236 15.96 10.99 12.36
N GLU A 237 15.49 11.04 11.14
CA GLU A 237 14.91 12.24 10.52
C GLU A 237 13.48 12.52 11.00
N GLY A 238 12.91 11.65 11.83
CA GLY A 238 11.55 11.80 12.32
C GLY A 238 10.45 11.59 11.28
N ARG A 239 10.76 10.92 10.15
CA ARG A 239 9.79 10.68 9.05
C ARG A 239 8.88 9.48 9.32
N VAL A 240 9.32 8.52 10.12
CA VAL A 240 8.54 7.35 10.53
C VAL A 240 8.51 7.21 12.05
N ASN A 241 7.60 6.38 12.57
CA ASN A 241 7.53 6.10 14.00
C ASN A 241 8.40 4.88 14.36
N PHE A 242 8.44 3.88 13.49
CA PHE A 242 9.10 2.60 13.73
C PHE A 242 9.81 2.10 12.49
N MET A 243 10.78 1.23 12.70
CA MET A 243 11.38 0.39 11.67
C MET A 243 11.27 -1.07 12.08
N CYS A 244 10.99 -1.96 11.14
CA CYS A 244 10.82 -3.39 11.40
C CYS A 244 11.38 -4.23 10.26
N THR A 245 11.91 -5.41 10.59
CA THR A 245 12.18 -6.43 9.57
C THR A 245 10.89 -6.89 8.90
N ALA A 246 10.97 -7.29 7.63
CA ALA A 246 9.86 -7.83 6.83
C ALA A 246 9.41 -9.23 7.31
N ASN A 247 9.05 -9.33 8.58
CA ASN A 247 8.58 -10.55 9.23
C ASN A 247 7.21 -10.32 9.87
N TYR A 248 6.17 -10.84 9.22
CA TYR A 248 4.77 -10.70 9.61
C TYR A 248 4.24 -11.85 10.47
N SER A 249 5.12 -12.75 10.95
CA SER A 249 4.72 -13.89 11.77
C SER A 249 4.14 -13.44 13.12
N LYS A 250 3.26 -14.25 13.68
CA LYS A 250 2.73 -14.06 15.02
C LYS A 250 3.88 -13.99 16.04
N GLY A 251 3.88 -12.97 16.88
CA GLY A 251 4.93 -12.75 17.90
C GLY A 251 6.20 -12.06 17.38
N SER A 252 6.29 -11.72 16.08
CA SER A 252 7.37 -10.89 15.55
C SER A 252 7.33 -9.47 16.13
N VAL A 253 8.43 -8.74 16.01
CA VAL A 253 8.51 -7.32 16.40
C VAL A 253 7.43 -6.50 15.69
N MET A 254 7.23 -6.71 14.38
CA MET A 254 6.15 -6.10 13.60
C MET A 254 4.78 -6.38 14.22
N ASN A 255 4.49 -7.64 14.55
CA ASN A 255 3.21 -8.03 15.16
C ASN A 255 2.99 -7.36 16.53
N ILE A 256 4.03 -7.28 17.37
CA ILE A 256 3.97 -6.63 18.67
C ILE A 256 3.71 -5.13 18.53
N ILE A 257 4.46 -4.44 17.66
CA ILE A 257 4.32 -3.00 17.44
C ILE A 257 2.92 -2.67 16.92
N VAL A 258 2.44 -3.39 15.89
CA VAL A 258 1.12 -3.11 15.31
C VAL A 258 0.00 -3.31 16.34
N LYS A 259 0.06 -4.34 17.17
CA LYS A 259 -0.90 -4.52 18.26
C LYS A 259 -0.89 -3.36 19.25
N ARG A 260 0.30 -2.86 19.63
CA ARG A 260 0.41 -1.69 20.54
C ARG A 260 -0.14 -0.42 19.92
N ILE A 261 0.06 -0.23 18.60
CA ILE A 261 -0.57 0.88 17.87
C ILE A 261 -2.10 0.74 17.89
N LEU A 262 -2.63 -0.45 17.67
CA LEU A 262 -4.08 -0.71 17.73
C LEU A 262 -4.66 -0.47 19.13
N ASP A 263 -3.96 -0.89 20.21
CA ASP A 263 -4.33 -0.60 21.59
C ASP A 263 -4.41 0.91 21.83
N LYS A 264 -3.40 1.66 21.36
CA LYS A 264 -3.37 3.12 21.44
C LYS A 264 -4.54 3.75 20.70
N ILE A 265 -4.76 3.37 19.43
CA ILE A 265 -5.89 3.88 18.62
C ILE A 265 -7.23 3.62 19.33
N LYS A 266 -7.37 2.46 19.96
CA LYS A 266 -8.58 2.13 20.71
C LYS A 266 -8.76 3.03 21.93
N ALA A 267 -7.69 3.24 22.69
CA ALA A 267 -7.71 4.11 23.88
C ALA A 267 -8.03 5.57 23.51
N ASP A 268 -7.39 6.10 22.46
CA ASP A 268 -7.63 7.45 21.96
C ASP A 268 -9.10 7.62 21.50
N PHE A 269 -9.63 6.64 20.75
CA PHE A 269 -11.03 6.67 20.32
C PHE A 269 -12.02 6.65 21.48
N GLU A 270 -11.75 5.89 22.52
CA GLU A 270 -12.60 5.86 23.71
C GLU A 270 -12.53 7.17 24.51
N PHE A 271 -11.34 7.75 24.58
CA PHE A 271 -11.13 9.04 25.23
C PHE A 271 -11.86 10.18 24.52
N ASP A 272 -11.71 10.28 23.20
CA ASP A 272 -12.41 11.29 22.37
C ASP A 272 -13.92 11.19 22.54
N ARG A 273 -14.43 9.96 22.62
CA ARG A 273 -15.85 9.72 22.86
C ARG A 273 -16.32 10.19 24.24
N LEU A 274 -15.49 10.04 25.28
CA LEU A 274 -15.79 10.57 26.60
C LEU A 274 -15.88 12.10 26.58
N ILE A 275 -14.96 12.77 25.86
CA ILE A 275 -14.98 14.21 25.64
C ILE A 275 -16.30 14.62 24.98
N GLU A 276 -16.68 13.97 23.85
CA GLU A 276 -17.91 14.27 23.14
C GLU A 276 -19.18 14.13 24.02
N VAL A 277 -19.23 13.05 24.82
CA VAL A 277 -20.36 12.81 25.74
C VAL A 277 -20.43 13.90 26.80
N ASN A 278 -19.28 14.32 27.34
CA ASN A 278 -19.22 15.37 28.38
C ASN A 278 -19.62 16.74 27.81
N GLN A 279 -19.12 17.08 26.61
CA GLN A 279 -19.49 18.32 25.93
C GLN A 279 -21.00 18.39 25.65
N LYS A 280 -21.60 17.28 25.15
CA LYS A 280 -23.06 17.22 24.93
C LYS A 280 -23.90 17.42 26.18
N LYS A 281 -23.35 17.13 27.39
CA LYS A 281 -24.03 17.42 28.67
C LYS A 281 -23.97 18.90 29.01
N ALA A 282 -22.87 19.56 28.67
CA ALA A 282 -22.67 20.98 28.96
C ALA A 282 -23.56 21.90 28.08
N TRP A 283 -24.04 21.43 26.93
CA TRP A 283 -24.90 22.16 25.99
C TRP A 283 -26.41 21.87 26.17
N LYS A 284 -26.77 21.04 27.17
CA LYS A 284 -28.17 20.81 27.61
C LYS A 284 -28.49 21.63 28.83
#